data_ede70e0b2b22ca8591e5ef2eb4094116
#
_entry.id   ede70e0b2b22ca8591e5ef2eb4094116
#
_cell.length_a   1.000
_cell.length_b   1.000
_cell.length_c   1.000
_cell.angle_alpha   90.00
_cell.angle_beta   90.00
_cell.angle_gamma   90.00
#
_symmetry.space_group_name_H-M   'P 1'
#
loop_
_entity.id
_entity.type
_entity.pdbx_description
1 polymer ?
#
loop_
_entity_poly.entity_id
_entity_poly.type
_entity_poly.pdbx_seq_one_letter_code
_entity_poly.pdbx_strand_id
1 'polypeptide(L)'
;MPYAILNKIRVYYETTGQGDAVLLINGLSAPSAGWALQVKALAPRFQVVTFDNRGVGQTDLPADPVYSTAQMADDAAALLRELKIARAHVVGASMGGTIAMELALQHPKLVRSLTLACTWAEGDARFLHTIESWISLAYRVPVEERYRHVVYPWLFTPEFFAHKENVETAFQRAMAYPHQTKAEAIERQGRGIVAWSGTRVTRLAGIRVPTLVLVGKDDILTPPAFSRALARRIPRARLTVLPGGHGFFLEHADLFNRALLRFLASVRAK
;
A
#
# COMPACT_ATOMS: atom_id res chain seq x y z
N MET A 1 -13.02 -12.49 -16.12
CA MET A 1 -13.75 -11.49 -15.29
C MET A 1 -12.80 -10.99 -14.23
N PRO A 2 -12.84 -9.73 -13.82
CA PRO A 2 -11.87 -9.15 -12.88
C PRO A 2 -12.16 -9.48 -11.41
N TYR A 3 -12.71 -10.66 -11.12
CA TYR A 3 -13.04 -11.12 -9.78
C TYR A 3 -12.59 -12.55 -9.53
N ALA A 4 -12.14 -12.81 -8.30
CA ALA A 4 -11.85 -14.15 -7.79
C ALA A 4 -12.55 -14.35 -6.44
N ILE A 5 -12.98 -15.58 -6.13
CA ILE A 5 -13.47 -15.94 -4.79
C ILE A 5 -12.29 -16.45 -3.98
N LEU A 6 -11.83 -15.62 -3.05
CA LEU A 6 -10.66 -15.88 -2.22
C LEU A 6 -11.06 -15.81 -0.75
N ASN A 7 -10.70 -16.82 0.04
CA ASN A 7 -11.00 -16.82 1.48
C ASN A 7 -12.48 -16.48 1.80
N LYS A 8 -13.42 -16.97 0.98
CA LYS A 8 -14.88 -16.78 1.07
C LYS A 8 -15.36 -15.35 0.77
N ILE A 9 -14.53 -14.49 0.16
CA ILE A 9 -14.92 -13.18 -0.32
C ILE A 9 -14.64 -13.03 -1.81
N ARG A 10 -15.43 -12.21 -2.49
CA ARG A 10 -15.21 -11.83 -3.88
C ARG A 10 -14.22 -10.67 -3.91
N VAL A 11 -13.04 -10.90 -4.45
CA VAL A 11 -11.96 -9.91 -4.57
C VAL A 11 -11.87 -9.41 -6.00
N TYR A 12 -11.91 -8.08 -6.16
CA TYR A 12 -11.64 -7.42 -7.44
C TYR A 12 -10.14 -7.32 -7.67
N TYR A 13 -9.70 -7.66 -8.88
CA TYR A 13 -8.31 -7.51 -9.30
C TYR A 13 -8.19 -7.17 -10.78
N GLU A 14 -7.06 -6.62 -11.17
CA GLU A 14 -6.67 -6.39 -12.56
C GLU A 14 -5.27 -6.93 -12.83
N THR A 15 -5.04 -7.37 -14.06
CA THR A 15 -3.72 -7.75 -14.56
C THR A 15 -3.40 -7.01 -15.84
N THR A 16 -2.22 -6.39 -15.91
CA THR A 16 -1.78 -5.61 -17.08
C THR A 16 -0.34 -5.93 -17.41
N GLY A 17 -0.03 -6.08 -18.68
CA GLY A 17 1.31 -6.44 -19.15
C GLY A 17 1.61 -7.94 -19.06
N GLN A 18 2.88 -8.30 -19.27
CA GLN A 18 3.38 -9.67 -19.31
C GLN A 18 4.79 -9.74 -18.71
N GLY A 19 5.25 -10.94 -18.38
CA GLY A 19 6.59 -11.16 -17.80
C GLY A 19 6.54 -11.51 -16.32
N ASP A 20 7.61 -11.17 -15.58
CA ASP A 20 7.68 -11.41 -14.15
C ASP A 20 6.57 -10.63 -13.41
N ALA A 21 5.91 -11.29 -12.45
CA ALA A 21 4.78 -10.70 -11.76
C ALA A 21 5.20 -9.63 -10.73
N VAL A 22 4.48 -8.51 -10.72
CA VAL A 22 4.54 -7.46 -9.69
C VAL A 22 3.17 -7.30 -9.07
N LEU A 23 3.03 -7.58 -7.77
CA LEU A 23 1.83 -7.36 -7.00
C LEU A 23 1.90 -6.00 -6.29
N LEU A 24 0.91 -5.14 -6.53
CA LEU A 24 0.80 -3.82 -5.90
C LEU A 24 -0.30 -3.84 -4.83
N ILE A 25 0.06 -3.53 -3.58
CA ILE A 25 -0.83 -3.54 -2.41
C ILE A 25 -1.00 -2.12 -1.90
N ASN A 26 -2.23 -1.62 -1.92
CA ASN A 26 -2.53 -0.24 -1.54
C ASN A 26 -2.72 -0.08 -0.02
N GLY A 27 -2.68 1.19 0.44
CA GLY A 27 -2.86 1.60 1.82
C GLY A 27 -4.32 1.59 2.29
N LEU A 28 -4.54 2.16 3.47
CA LEU A 28 -5.85 2.30 4.11
C LEU A 28 -6.85 2.93 3.16
N SER A 29 -7.99 2.27 2.95
CA SER A 29 -9.13 2.72 2.14
C SER A 29 -8.86 3.00 0.66
N ALA A 30 -7.63 2.85 0.19
CA ALA A 30 -7.25 3.22 -1.17
C ALA A 30 -7.54 2.06 -2.17
N PRO A 31 -8.31 2.31 -3.25
CA PRO A 31 -8.59 1.32 -4.27
C PRO A 31 -7.36 1.07 -5.17
N SER A 32 -7.37 -0.05 -5.86
CA SER A 32 -6.35 -0.46 -6.84
C SER A 32 -6.08 0.60 -7.91
N ALA A 33 -7.09 1.38 -8.29
CA ALA A 33 -6.98 2.50 -9.23
C ALA A 33 -5.94 3.56 -8.80
N GLY A 34 -5.62 3.66 -7.51
CA GLY A 34 -4.55 4.53 -6.99
C GLY A 34 -3.16 4.20 -7.54
N TRP A 35 -2.95 3.02 -8.09
CA TRP A 35 -1.70 2.59 -8.71
C TRP A 35 -1.57 2.89 -10.21
N ALA A 36 -2.50 3.63 -10.83
CA ALA A 36 -2.54 3.83 -12.28
C ALA A 36 -1.21 4.33 -12.88
N LEU A 37 -0.50 5.25 -12.19
CA LEU A 37 0.79 5.77 -12.65
C LEU A 37 1.90 4.72 -12.58
N GLN A 38 1.87 3.82 -11.61
CA GLN A 38 2.81 2.72 -11.45
C GLN A 38 2.51 1.60 -12.44
N VAL A 39 1.23 1.26 -12.63
CA VAL A 39 0.79 0.28 -13.64
C VAL A 39 1.29 0.70 -15.02
N LYS A 40 1.07 1.95 -15.42
CA LYS A 40 1.53 2.50 -16.70
C LYS A 40 3.05 2.35 -16.88
N ALA A 41 3.84 2.56 -15.83
CA ALA A 41 5.29 2.50 -15.89
C ALA A 41 5.84 1.06 -15.89
N LEU A 42 5.17 0.13 -15.20
CA LEU A 42 5.62 -1.24 -15.00
C LEU A 42 5.15 -2.21 -16.10
N ALA A 43 3.92 -2.04 -16.60
CA ALA A 43 3.28 -2.96 -17.54
C ALA A 43 4.06 -3.23 -18.83
N PRO A 44 4.90 -2.32 -19.36
CA PRO A 44 5.74 -2.62 -20.52
C PRO A 44 6.77 -3.73 -20.30
N ARG A 45 7.07 -4.11 -19.02
CA ARG A 45 8.13 -5.07 -18.67
C ARG A 45 7.70 -6.16 -17.70
N PHE A 46 6.55 -5.99 -17.05
CA PHE A 46 6.09 -6.85 -15.97
C PHE A 46 4.60 -7.18 -16.14
N GLN A 47 4.20 -8.34 -15.64
CA GLN A 47 2.80 -8.62 -15.37
C GLN A 47 2.42 -7.93 -14.05
N VAL A 48 1.73 -6.80 -14.14
CA VAL A 48 1.32 -6.02 -12.97
C VAL A 48 -0.04 -6.52 -12.48
N VAL A 49 -0.12 -6.92 -11.24
CA VAL A 49 -1.35 -7.33 -10.56
C VAL A 49 -1.71 -6.27 -9.54
N THR A 50 -2.91 -5.71 -9.64
CA THR A 50 -3.51 -4.82 -8.66
C THR A 50 -4.81 -5.43 -8.15
N PHE A 51 -5.20 -5.13 -6.92
CA PHE A 51 -6.45 -5.60 -6.35
C PHE A 51 -6.96 -4.64 -5.28
N ASP A 52 -8.24 -4.66 -5.05
CA ASP A 52 -8.87 -3.94 -3.95
C ASP A 52 -8.79 -4.82 -2.70
N ASN A 53 -8.16 -4.31 -1.63
CA ASN A 53 -8.17 -5.00 -0.33
C ASN A 53 -9.60 -5.21 0.16
N ARG A 54 -9.83 -6.19 1.05
CA ARG A 54 -11.14 -6.45 1.66
C ARG A 54 -11.80 -5.16 2.16
N GLY A 55 -13.06 -4.95 1.78
CA GLY A 55 -13.86 -3.78 2.11
C GLY A 55 -13.61 -2.54 1.25
N VAL A 56 -12.64 -2.58 0.33
CA VAL A 56 -12.30 -1.44 -0.53
C VAL A 56 -12.88 -1.62 -1.92
N GLY A 57 -13.29 -0.53 -2.53
CA GLY A 57 -13.65 -0.46 -3.93
C GLY A 57 -14.71 -1.48 -4.32
N GLN A 58 -14.34 -2.40 -5.20
CA GLN A 58 -15.21 -3.43 -5.75
C GLN A 58 -15.09 -4.79 -5.03
N THR A 59 -14.22 -4.90 -4.02
CA THR A 59 -14.09 -6.10 -3.19
C THR A 59 -15.16 -6.13 -2.10
N ASP A 60 -15.65 -7.33 -1.79
CA ASP A 60 -16.66 -7.52 -0.76
C ASP A 60 -16.27 -6.89 0.58
N LEU A 61 -17.27 -6.46 1.35
CA LEU A 61 -17.19 -5.91 2.69
C LEU A 61 -17.61 -7.00 3.72
N PRO A 62 -16.76 -7.96 4.05
CA PRO A 62 -17.10 -9.02 5.01
C PRO A 62 -17.36 -8.46 6.41
N ALA A 63 -18.14 -9.21 7.20
CA ALA A 63 -18.65 -8.74 8.51
C ALA A 63 -17.60 -8.80 9.65
N ASP A 64 -16.37 -9.27 9.39
CA ASP A 64 -15.32 -9.31 10.41
C ASP A 64 -15.14 -7.95 11.08
N PRO A 65 -15.06 -7.87 12.42
CA PRO A 65 -14.97 -6.59 13.14
C PRO A 65 -13.62 -5.88 12.94
N VAL A 66 -12.60 -6.60 12.52
CA VAL A 66 -11.25 -6.10 12.25
C VAL A 66 -10.71 -6.80 11.00
N TYR A 67 -10.14 -6.05 10.08
CA TYR A 67 -9.37 -6.59 8.97
C TYR A 67 -7.89 -6.58 9.32
N SER A 68 -7.38 -7.69 9.84
CA SER A 68 -5.97 -7.78 10.20
C SER A 68 -5.08 -7.79 8.97
N THR A 69 -3.88 -7.21 9.10
CA THR A 69 -2.89 -7.22 8.01
C THR A 69 -2.45 -8.64 7.65
N ALA A 70 -2.47 -9.56 8.61
CA ALA A 70 -2.21 -10.98 8.39
C ALA A 70 -3.29 -11.62 7.50
N GLN A 71 -4.56 -11.34 7.77
CA GLN A 71 -5.69 -11.82 6.96
C GLN A 71 -5.65 -11.23 5.54
N MET A 72 -5.33 -9.93 5.41
CA MET A 72 -5.16 -9.29 4.09
C MET A 72 -3.95 -9.85 3.32
N ALA A 73 -2.90 -10.28 4.01
CA ALA A 73 -1.78 -10.99 3.40
C ALA A 73 -2.17 -12.37 2.89
N ASP A 74 -3.06 -13.09 3.61
CA ASP A 74 -3.63 -14.35 3.14
C ASP A 74 -4.50 -14.16 1.89
N ASP A 75 -5.24 -13.04 1.78
CA ASP A 75 -5.98 -12.71 0.56
C ASP A 75 -5.04 -12.46 -0.61
N ALA A 76 -3.97 -11.70 -0.40
CA ALA A 76 -2.94 -11.47 -1.41
C ALA A 76 -2.24 -12.78 -1.85
N ALA A 77 -1.95 -13.68 -0.90
CA ALA A 77 -1.39 -14.99 -1.20
C ALA A 77 -2.36 -15.88 -1.98
N ALA A 78 -3.64 -15.86 -1.63
CA ALA A 78 -4.68 -16.59 -2.35
C ALA A 78 -4.84 -16.07 -3.78
N LEU A 79 -4.79 -14.73 -3.99
CA LEU A 79 -4.83 -14.13 -5.32
C LEU A 79 -3.66 -14.60 -6.19
N LEU A 80 -2.42 -14.59 -5.67
CA LEU A 80 -1.26 -15.05 -6.42
C LEU A 80 -1.41 -16.53 -6.82
N ARG A 81 -1.94 -17.38 -5.93
CA ARG A 81 -2.20 -18.80 -6.23
C ARG A 81 -3.29 -18.98 -7.29
N GLU A 82 -4.39 -18.24 -7.18
CA GLU A 82 -5.48 -18.26 -8.18
C GLU A 82 -4.98 -17.89 -9.57
N LEU A 83 -4.11 -16.88 -9.64
CA LEU A 83 -3.47 -16.44 -10.87
C LEU A 83 -2.31 -17.37 -11.34
N LYS A 84 -2.04 -18.46 -10.60
CA LYS A 84 -0.94 -19.40 -10.86
C LYS A 84 0.43 -18.71 -10.89
N ILE A 85 0.59 -17.63 -10.13
CA ILE A 85 1.85 -16.91 -9.98
C ILE A 85 2.67 -17.57 -8.88
N ALA A 86 3.73 -18.27 -9.25
CA ALA A 86 4.58 -18.99 -8.31
C ALA A 86 5.36 -18.03 -7.37
N ARG A 87 5.81 -16.88 -7.89
CA ARG A 87 6.53 -15.85 -7.13
C ARG A 87 6.31 -14.48 -7.76
N ALA A 88 6.11 -13.46 -6.93
CA ALA A 88 5.93 -12.08 -7.37
C ALA A 88 6.93 -11.13 -6.68
N HIS A 89 7.28 -10.05 -7.35
CA HIS A 89 7.77 -8.83 -6.70
C HIS A 89 6.57 -8.19 -5.99
N VAL A 90 6.68 -7.92 -4.70
CA VAL A 90 5.58 -7.35 -3.91
C VAL A 90 5.91 -5.91 -3.55
N VAL A 91 5.02 -5.00 -3.89
CA VAL A 91 5.13 -3.56 -3.59
C VAL A 91 3.96 -3.18 -2.72
N GLY A 92 4.21 -2.69 -1.52
CA GLY A 92 3.16 -2.22 -0.60
C GLY A 92 3.40 -0.79 -0.15
N ALA A 93 2.35 0.05 -0.21
CA ALA A 93 2.40 1.42 0.29
C ALA A 93 1.58 1.57 1.57
N SER A 94 2.11 2.28 2.57
CA SER A 94 1.44 2.56 3.84
C SER A 94 0.97 1.25 4.51
N MET A 95 -0.32 1.08 4.81
CA MET A 95 -0.88 -0.19 5.28
C MET A 95 -0.55 -1.36 4.34
N GLY A 96 -0.51 -1.13 3.03
CA GLY A 96 -0.10 -2.14 2.06
C GLY A 96 1.33 -2.65 2.30
N GLY A 97 2.21 -1.83 2.86
CA GLY A 97 3.55 -2.25 3.28
C GLY A 97 3.53 -3.20 4.46
N THR A 98 2.62 -3.01 5.43
CA THR A 98 2.46 -3.95 6.55
C THR A 98 1.88 -5.29 6.07
N ILE A 99 0.93 -5.26 5.13
CA ILE A 99 0.40 -6.45 4.46
C ILE A 99 1.52 -7.18 3.69
N ALA A 100 2.35 -6.44 2.97
CA ALA A 100 3.47 -7.00 2.22
C ALA A 100 4.53 -7.65 3.13
N MET A 101 4.79 -7.07 4.32
CA MET A 101 5.65 -7.69 5.33
C MET A 101 5.05 -8.98 5.88
N GLU A 102 3.75 -9.01 6.19
CA GLU A 102 3.06 -10.24 6.61
C GLU A 102 3.11 -11.30 5.50
N LEU A 103 2.88 -10.93 4.25
CA LEU A 103 2.98 -11.85 3.11
C LEU A 103 4.39 -12.46 3.02
N ALA A 104 5.44 -11.65 3.19
CA ALA A 104 6.82 -12.13 3.16
C ALA A 104 7.17 -13.03 4.36
N LEU A 105 6.55 -12.83 5.51
CA LEU A 105 6.77 -13.64 6.72
C LEU A 105 5.99 -14.95 6.72
N GLN A 106 4.74 -14.93 6.23
CA GLN A 106 3.83 -16.08 6.27
C GLN A 106 3.93 -16.93 5.00
N HIS A 107 4.17 -16.31 3.85
CA HIS A 107 4.22 -16.95 2.54
C HIS A 107 5.53 -16.64 1.79
N PRO A 108 6.72 -16.86 2.39
CA PRO A 108 8.00 -16.41 1.83
C PRO A 108 8.30 -17.00 0.45
N LYS A 109 7.74 -18.15 0.12
CA LYS A 109 7.91 -18.79 -1.19
C LYS A 109 7.22 -18.01 -2.33
N LEU A 110 6.19 -17.22 -2.04
CA LEU A 110 5.46 -16.41 -3.02
C LEU A 110 6.14 -15.06 -3.30
N VAL A 111 7.10 -14.65 -2.46
CA VAL A 111 7.72 -13.31 -2.56
C VAL A 111 9.11 -13.42 -3.18
N ARG A 112 9.32 -12.75 -4.32
CA ARG A 112 10.62 -12.66 -5.00
C ARG A 112 11.47 -11.52 -4.44
N SER A 113 10.86 -10.37 -4.27
CA SER A 113 11.43 -9.20 -3.61
C SER A 113 10.34 -8.35 -2.97
N LEU A 114 10.72 -7.46 -2.09
CA LEU A 114 9.81 -6.62 -1.33
C LEU A 114 10.13 -5.15 -1.53
N THR A 115 9.14 -4.32 -1.86
CA THR A 115 9.25 -2.86 -1.83
C THR A 115 8.25 -2.32 -0.81
N LEU A 116 8.76 -1.59 0.16
CA LEU A 116 8.02 -1.02 1.28
C LEU A 116 8.04 0.50 1.14
N ALA A 117 6.92 1.10 0.74
CA ALA A 117 6.79 2.52 0.53
C ALA A 117 6.00 3.18 1.67
N CYS A 118 6.50 4.29 2.24
CA CYS A 118 5.83 5.09 3.27
C CYS A 118 5.14 4.23 4.35
N THR A 119 5.84 3.29 4.94
CA THR A 119 5.29 2.32 5.88
C THR A 119 6.12 2.21 7.17
N TRP A 120 5.67 1.41 8.10
CA TRP A 120 6.22 1.32 9.46
C TRP A 120 6.30 -0.13 9.95
N ALA A 121 7.11 -0.38 10.97
CA ALA A 121 7.03 -1.58 11.82
C ALA A 121 6.29 -1.26 13.13
N GLU A 122 6.52 -0.06 13.64
CA GLU A 122 5.96 0.45 14.89
C GLU A 122 5.63 1.94 14.67
N GLY A 123 4.39 2.31 14.90
CA GLY A 123 3.91 3.69 14.83
C GLY A 123 4.05 4.37 16.18
N ASP A 124 4.35 5.67 16.19
CA ASP A 124 4.31 6.48 17.39
C ASP A 124 2.87 6.84 17.79
N ALA A 125 2.72 7.45 18.97
CA ALA A 125 1.41 7.84 19.50
C ALA A 125 0.65 8.79 18.55
N ARG A 126 1.35 9.74 17.90
CA ARG A 126 0.73 10.66 16.95
C ARG A 126 0.14 9.89 15.76
N PHE A 127 0.90 8.96 15.17
CA PHE A 127 0.43 8.13 14.07
C PHE A 127 -0.82 7.33 14.48
N LEU A 128 -0.81 6.67 15.64
CA LEU A 128 -1.94 5.87 16.11
C LEU A 128 -3.18 6.74 16.35
N HIS A 129 -3.04 7.90 17.00
CA HIS A 129 -4.14 8.84 17.18
C HIS A 129 -4.67 9.40 15.86
N THR A 130 -3.81 9.60 14.85
CA THR A 130 -4.26 10.02 13.51
C THR A 130 -5.13 8.94 12.88
N ILE A 131 -4.76 7.65 12.98
CA ILE A 131 -5.58 6.55 12.47
C ILE A 131 -6.92 6.46 13.20
N GLU A 132 -6.94 6.59 14.54
CA GLU A 132 -8.18 6.62 15.34
C GLU A 132 -9.08 7.81 14.95
N SER A 133 -8.48 8.98 14.71
CA SER A 133 -9.21 10.16 14.23
C SER A 133 -9.84 9.92 12.86
N TRP A 134 -9.11 9.28 11.93
CA TRP A 134 -9.64 8.96 10.60
C TRP A 134 -10.79 7.95 10.67
N ILE A 135 -10.72 6.97 11.57
CA ILE A 135 -11.83 6.04 11.85
C ILE A 135 -13.07 6.82 12.29
N SER A 136 -12.92 7.70 13.29
CA SER A 136 -14.03 8.50 13.80
C SER A 136 -14.64 9.44 12.76
N LEU A 137 -13.78 10.11 11.97
CA LEU A 137 -14.20 11.06 10.95
C LEU A 137 -14.81 10.38 9.72
N ALA A 138 -14.52 9.11 9.48
CA ALA A 138 -15.10 8.35 8.36
C ALA A 138 -16.64 8.28 8.43
N TYR A 139 -17.21 8.30 9.63
CA TYR A 139 -18.67 8.27 9.86
C TYR A 139 -19.32 9.66 9.91
N ARG A 140 -18.54 10.72 10.07
CA ARG A 140 -19.03 12.07 10.36
C ARG A 140 -18.82 13.05 9.22
N VAL A 141 -17.84 12.77 8.36
CA VAL A 141 -17.42 13.70 7.31
C VAL A 141 -17.73 13.10 5.94
N PRO A 142 -18.43 13.84 5.06
CA PRO A 142 -18.68 13.43 3.69
C PRO A 142 -17.37 13.08 2.95
N VAL A 143 -17.46 12.21 1.97
CA VAL A 143 -16.28 11.67 1.27
C VAL A 143 -15.42 12.77 0.65
N GLU A 144 -16.04 13.79 0.03
CA GLU A 144 -15.36 14.93 -0.58
C GLU A 144 -14.55 15.73 0.43
N GLU A 145 -15.20 16.10 1.54
CA GLU A 145 -14.58 16.84 2.64
C GLU A 145 -13.47 16.01 3.30
N ARG A 146 -13.69 14.70 3.43
CA ARG A 146 -12.71 13.78 4.01
C ARG A 146 -11.42 13.75 3.19
N TYR A 147 -11.50 13.68 1.85
CA TYR A 147 -10.32 13.74 1.01
C TYR A 147 -9.61 15.10 1.13
N ARG A 148 -10.33 16.21 0.97
CA ARG A 148 -9.74 17.56 0.94
C ARG A 148 -9.15 17.98 2.27
N HIS A 149 -9.87 17.74 3.38
CA HIS A 149 -9.59 18.38 4.67
C HIS A 149 -9.08 17.43 5.74
N VAL A 150 -9.25 16.12 5.55
CA VAL A 150 -8.79 15.11 6.54
C VAL A 150 -7.58 14.34 6.03
N VAL A 151 -7.61 13.85 4.79
CA VAL A 151 -6.59 12.91 4.28
C VAL A 151 -5.45 13.63 3.56
N TYR A 152 -5.75 14.50 2.59
CA TYR A 152 -4.73 15.14 1.75
C TYR A 152 -3.68 15.94 2.53
N PRO A 153 -4.02 16.68 3.62
CA PRO A 153 -3.00 17.37 4.44
C PRO A 153 -1.92 16.45 5.02
N TRP A 154 -2.21 15.16 5.17
CA TRP A 154 -1.23 14.16 5.62
C TRP A 154 -0.49 13.46 4.49
N LEU A 155 -1.07 13.48 3.26
CA LEU A 155 -0.49 12.81 2.12
C LEU A 155 0.50 13.66 1.35
N PHE A 156 0.19 14.94 1.16
CA PHE A 156 0.86 15.81 0.21
C PHE A 156 1.65 16.92 0.89
N THR A 157 2.67 17.42 0.18
CA THR A 157 3.56 18.48 0.67
C THR A 157 2.93 19.87 0.56
N PRO A 158 3.43 20.88 1.32
CA PRO A 158 3.04 22.28 1.10
C PRO A 158 3.26 22.75 -0.34
N GLU A 159 4.33 22.28 -1.01
CA GLU A 159 4.62 22.57 -2.41
C GLU A 159 3.51 22.03 -3.33
N PHE A 160 3.02 20.81 -3.09
CA PHE A 160 1.89 20.24 -3.84
C PHE A 160 0.64 21.11 -3.69
N PHE A 161 0.35 21.59 -2.47
CA PHE A 161 -0.80 22.46 -2.19
C PHE A 161 -0.66 23.87 -2.76
N ALA A 162 0.56 24.37 -2.96
CA ALA A 162 0.79 25.66 -3.59
C ALA A 162 0.30 25.70 -5.05
N HIS A 163 0.17 24.55 -5.69
CA HIS A 163 -0.36 24.38 -7.04
C HIS A 163 -1.79 23.84 -6.97
N LYS A 164 -2.78 24.74 -6.98
CA LYS A 164 -4.21 24.39 -6.85
C LYS A 164 -4.68 23.36 -7.87
N GLU A 165 -4.15 23.40 -9.09
CA GLU A 165 -4.43 22.46 -10.17
C GLU A 165 -4.01 21.01 -9.82
N ASN A 166 -2.94 20.82 -9.06
CA ASN A 166 -2.51 19.48 -8.60
C ASN A 166 -3.54 18.90 -7.62
N VAL A 167 -3.96 19.71 -6.65
CA VAL A 167 -4.96 19.33 -5.64
C VAL A 167 -6.28 18.98 -6.31
N GLU A 168 -6.74 19.83 -7.21
CA GLU A 168 -8.01 19.63 -7.93
C GLU A 168 -7.94 18.37 -8.82
N THR A 169 -6.84 18.19 -9.56
CA THR A 169 -6.64 17.00 -10.39
C THR A 169 -6.64 15.71 -9.56
N ALA A 170 -5.95 15.71 -8.41
CA ALA A 170 -5.94 14.56 -7.51
C ALA A 170 -7.34 14.29 -6.95
N PHE A 171 -8.05 15.33 -6.57
CA PHE A 171 -9.41 15.24 -6.05
C PHE A 171 -10.39 14.72 -7.10
N GLN A 172 -10.40 15.27 -8.31
CA GLN A 172 -11.29 14.82 -9.39
C GLN A 172 -11.04 13.35 -9.75
N ARG A 173 -9.78 12.90 -9.77
CA ARG A 173 -9.45 11.47 -9.96
C ARG A 173 -10.02 10.60 -8.86
N ALA A 174 -9.90 11.02 -7.59
CA ALA A 174 -10.45 10.28 -6.47
C ALA A 174 -11.98 10.21 -6.53
N MET A 175 -12.65 11.31 -6.86
CA MET A 175 -14.12 11.37 -6.95
C MET A 175 -14.68 10.67 -8.18
N ALA A 176 -13.93 10.63 -9.28
CA ALA A 176 -14.33 9.89 -10.49
C ALA A 176 -14.37 8.37 -10.28
N TYR A 177 -13.72 7.84 -9.23
CA TYR A 177 -13.82 6.42 -8.91
C TYR A 177 -15.19 6.11 -8.27
N PRO A 178 -16.04 5.28 -8.91
CA PRO A 178 -17.45 5.16 -8.50
C PRO A 178 -17.66 4.34 -7.23
N HIS A 179 -16.66 3.54 -6.83
CA HIS A 179 -16.75 2.61 -5.70
C HIS A 179 -16.00 3.17 -4.48
N GLN A 180 -16.52 4.24 -3.90
CA GLN A 180 -15.92 4.87 -2.72
C GLN A 180 -15.91 3.93 -1.50
N THR A 181 -14.82 3.92 -0.76
CA THR A 181 -14.67 3.06 0.42
C THR A 181 -15.60 3.52 1.55
N LYS A 182 -16.38 2.59 2.07
CA LYS A 182 -17.33 2.83 3.16
C LYS A 182 -16.64 3.04 4.51
N ALA A 183 -17.30 3.75 5.42
CA ALA A 183 -16.77 4.04 6.75
C ALA A 183 -16.44 2.77 7.56
N GLU A 184 -17.27 1.73 7.46
CA GLU A 184 -17.05 0.45 8.12
C GLU A 184 -15.75 -0.23 7.67
N ALA A 185 -15.39 -0.13 6.39
CA ALA A 185 -14.14 -0.67 5.89
C ALA A 185 -12.93 0.11 6.41
N ILE A 186 -13.05 1.45 6.45
CA ILE A 186 -12.01 2.33 7.02
C ILE A 186 -11.77 1.98 8.49
N GLU A 187 -12.84 1.81 9.26
CA GLU A 187 -12.77 1.41 10.65
C GLU A 187 -12.08 0.06 10.82
N ARG A 188 -12.54 -0.98 10.10
CA ARG A 188 -12.02 -2.35 10.23
C ARG A 188 -10.56 -2.45 9.83
N GLN A 189 -10.15 -1.79 8.75
CA GLN A 189 -8.76 -1.69 8.34
C GLN A 189 -7.93 -0.86 9.33
N GLY A 190 -8.44 0.29 9.78
CA GLY A 190 -7.77 1.15 10.76
C GLY A 190 -7.53 0.43 12.09
N ARG A 191 -8.51 -0.33 12.59
CA ARG A 191 -8.34 -1.21 13.77
C ARG A 191 -7.26 -2.26 13.53
N GLY A 192 -7.16 -2.81 12.32
CA GLY A 192 -6.09 -3.72 11.91
C GLY A 192 -4.71 -3.06 11.95
N ILE A 193 -4.59 -1.80 11.52
CA ILE A 193 -3.36 -1.00 11.61
C ILE A 193 -2.93 -0.83 13.07
N VAL A 194 -3.84 -0.38 13.93
CA VAL A 194 -3.56 -0.15 15.36
C VAL A 194 -3.14 -1.44 16.04
N ALA A 195 -3.87 -2.54 15.83
CA ALA A 195 -3.56 -3.85 16.39
C ALA A 195 -2.24 -4.44 15.91
N TRP A 196 -1.80 -4.12 14.69
CA TRP A 196 -0.57 -4.64 14.11
C TRP A 196 0.68 -3.89 14.59
N SER A 197 0.58 -2.59 14.84
CA SER A 197 1.72 -1.72 15.14
C SER A 197 2.55 -2.25 16.30
N GLY A 198 3.87 -2.36 16.10
CA GLY A 198 4.82 -2.88 17.09
C GLY A 198 4.88 -4.41 17.22
N THR A 199 3.88 -5.14 16.75
CA THR A 199 3.77 -6.60 17.01
C THR A 199 4.73 -7.46 16.21
N ARG A 200 5.34 -6.93 15.13
CA ARG A 200 6.21 -7.69 14.21
C ARG A 200 7.67 -7.26 14.25
N VAL A 201 8.02 -6.30 15.08
CA VAL A 201 9.36 -5.68 15.12
C VAL A 201 10.48 -6.73 15.22
N THR A 202 10.34 -7.73 16.10
CA THR A 202 11.32 -8.80 16.29
C THR A 202 11.34 -9.81 15.14
N ARG A 203 10.25 -9.95 14.39
CA ARG A 203 10.12 -10.92 13.29
C ARG A 203 10.69 -10.42 11.96
N LEU A 204 10.90 -9.09 11.80
CA LEU A 204 11.36 -8.50 10.54
C LEU A 204 12.72 -9.04 10.08
N ALA A 205 13.57 -9.47 11.00
CA ALA A 205 14.82 -10.17 10.67
C ALA A 205 14.60 -11.50 9.89
N GLY A 206 13.38 -12.06 9.92
CA GLY A 206 12.99 -13.23 9.13
C GLY A 206 12.74 -12.94 7.65
N ILE A 207 12.58 -11.68 7.25
CA ILE A 207 12.44 -11.30 5.83
C ILE A 207 13.80 -11.41 5.15
N ARG A 208 13.97 -12.42 4.30
CA ARG A 208 15.25 -12.76 3.66
C ARG A 208 15.35 -12.33 2.20
N VAL A 209 14.25 -11.91 1.60
CA VAL A 209 14.22 -11.46 0.21
C VAL A 209 14.87 -10.08 0.05
N PRO A 210 15.42 -9.76 -1.14
CA PRO A 210 15.87 -8.40 -1.44
C PRO A 210 14.75 -7.40 -1.14
N THR A 211 15.07 -6.35 -0.39
CA THR A 211 14.05 -5.38 0.06
C THR A 211 14.49 -3.96 -0.25
N LEU A 212 13.59 -3.19 -0.87
CA LEU A 212 13.71 -1.74 -1.05
C LEU A 212 12.73 -1.04 -0.11
N VAL A 213 13.22 -0.10 0.68
CA VAL A 213 12.41 0.77 1.51
C VAL A 213 12.43 2.17 0.88
N LEU A 214 11.24 2.72 0.58
CA LEU A 214 11.07 4.03 -0.03
C LEU A 214 10.26 4.94 0.88
N VAL A 215 10.64 6.21 0.98
CA VAL A 215 9.88 7.20 1.77
C VAL A 215 10.08 8.59 1.19
N GLY A 216 9.03 9.41 1.27
CA GLY A 216 9.11 10.84 1.01
C GLY A 216 9.88 11.55 2.13
N LYS A 217 10.76 12.49 1.76
CA LYS A 217 11.57 13.22 2.77
C LYS A 217 10.69 14.03 3.73
N ASP A 218 9.54 14.48 3.25
CA ASP A 218 8.59 15.35 3.93
C ASP A 218 7.34 14.58 4.41
N ASP A 219 7.41 13.23 4.47
CA ASP A 219 6.33 12.40 5.00
C ASP A 219 6.13 12.66 6.49
N ILE A 220 5.00 13.32 6.83
CA ILE A 220 4.63 13.65 8.21
C ILE A 220 3.74 12.58 8.85
N LEU A 221 3.13 11.69 8.06
CA LEU A 221 2.29 10.60 8.57
C LEU A 221 3.13 9.40 9.02
N THR A 222 4.02 8.93 8.15
CA THR A 222 5.00 7.88 8.46
C THR A 222 6.42 8.40 8.19
N PRO A 223 6.97 9.20 9.12
CA PRO A 223 8.21 9.92 8.92
C PRO A 223 9.38 9.03 8.48
N PRO A 224 10.39 9.58 7.81
CA PRO A 224 11.58 8.82 7.39
C PRO A 224 12.28 8.03 8.52
N ALA A 225 12.04 8.40 9.76
CA ALA A 225 12.49 7.64 10.93
C ALA A 225 11.93 6.21 10.97
N PHE A 226 10.64 6.02 10.60
CA PHE A 226 10.00 4.70 10.54
C PHE A 226 10.65 3.83 9.46
N SER A 227 10.88 4.39 8.28
CA SER A 227 11.55 3.70 7.17
C SER A 227 13.02 3.36 7.50
N ARG A 228 13.74 4.25 8.20
CA ARG A 228 15.09 3.95 8.72
C ARG A 228 15.06 2.78 9.72
N ALA A 229 14.04 2.72 10.57
CA ALA A 229 13.87 1.61 11.51
C ALA A 229 13.60 0.27 10.80
N LEU A 230 12.79 0.25 9.73
CA LEU A 230 12.58 -0.92 8.88
C LEU A 230 13.88 -1.38 8.22
N ALA A 231 14.60 -0.45 7.58
CA ALA A 231 15.82 -0.78 6.85
C ALA A 231 16.92 -1.35 7.77
N ARG A 232 16.98 -0.94 9.04
CA ARG A 232 17.90 -1.52 10.02
C ARG A 232 17.52 -2.93 10.49
N ARG A 233 16.22 -3.27 10.46
CA ARG A 233 15.71 -4.55 10.97
C ARG A 233 15.61 -5.65 9.90
N ILE A 234 15.48 -5.27 8.63
CA ILE A 234 15.38 -6.22 7.52
C ILE A 234 16.76 -6.43 6.90
N PRO A 235 17.35 -7.64 6.95
CA PRO A 235 18.79 -7.85 6.68
C PRO A 235 19.26 -7.46 5.28
N ARG A 236 18.38 -7.43 4.28
CA ARG A 236 18.74 -7.10 2.88
C ARG A 236 18.06 -5.83 2.41
N ALA A 237 17.61 -4.99 3.33
CA ALA A 237 16.94 -3.76 2.98
C ALA A 237 17.90 -2.66 2.55
N ARG A 238 17.50 -1.93 1.51
CA ARG A 238 18.11 -0.68 1.06
C ARG A 238 17.09 0.42 1.24
N LEU A 239 17.51 1.53 1.85
CA LEU A 239 16.63 2.71 2.01
C LEU A 239 16.95 3.73 0.93
N THR A 240 15.91 4.28 0.31
CA THR A 240 15.98 5.45 -0.55
C THR A 240 14.94 6.46 -0.08
N VAL A 241 15.40 7.69 0.15
CA VAL A 241 14.55 8.84 0.48
C VAL A 241 14.36 9.65 -0.80
N LEU A 242 13.13 9.94 -1.16
CA LEU A 242 12.75 10.71 -2.34
C LEU A 242 12.08 12.03 -1.93
N PRO A 243 12.02 13.06 -2.79
CA PRO A 243 11.16 14.22 -2.54
C PRO A 243 9.70 13.80 -2.33
N GLY A 244 8.92 14.64 -1.63
CA GLY A 244 7.47 14.46 -1.44
C GLY A 244 7.06 14.02 -0.04
N GLY A 245 5.74 14.02 0.18
CA GLY A 245 5.09 13.62 1.42
C GLY A 245 4.81 12.12 1.51
N HIS A 246 3.75 11.75 2.22
CA HIS A 246 3.29 10.35 2.29
C HIS A 246 2.85 9.82 0.91
N GLY A 247 2.23 10.68 0.11
CA GLY A 247 1.80 10.42 -1.27
C GLY A 247 2.90 10.61 -2.33
N PHE A 248 4.19 10.57 -1.98
CA PHE A 248 5.31 10.86 -2.88
C PHE A 248 5.32 10.01 -4.17
N PHE A 249 4.73 8.83 -4.14
CA PHE A 249 4.58 7.97 -5.32
C PHE A 249 3.52 8.49 -6.31
N LEU A 250 2.73 9.49 -5.90
CA LEU A 250 1.80 10.28 -6.73
C LEU A 250 2.39 11.65 -7.08
N GLU A 251 2.94 12.37 -6.09
CA GLU A 251 3.56 13.68 -6.29
C GLU A 251 4.76 13.61 -7.24
N HIS A 252 5.62 12.62 -7.07
CA HIS A 252 6.86 12.41 -7.81
C HIS A 252 6.90 11.01 -8.43
N ALA A 253 5.81 10.64 -9.13
CA ALA A 253 5.62 9.31 -9.70
C ALA A 253 6.81 8.85 -10.56
N ASP A 254 7.43 9.74 -11.34
CA ASP A 254 8.57 9.40 -12.18
C ASP A 254 9.80 9.02 -11.35
N LEU A 255 10.05 9.68 -10.24
CA LEU A 255 11.17 9.35 -9.34
C LEU A 255 10.93 8.02 -8.66
N PHE A 256 9.71 7.81 -8.15
CA PHE A 256 9.31 6.55 -7.56
C PHE A 256 9.43 5.40 -8.55
N ASN A 257 8.86 5.54 -9.74
CA ASN A 257 8.85 4.50 -10.77
C ASN A 257 10.29 4.17 -11.23
N ARG A 258 11.18 5.18 -11.39
CA ARG A 258 12.59 4.93 -11.72
C ARG A 258 13.32 4.16 -10.62
N ALA A 259 13.11 4.51 -9.34
CA ALA A 259 13.72 3.80 -8.23
C ALA A 259 13.23 2.35 -8.15
N LEU A 260 11.92 2.14 -8.28
CA LEU A 260 11.30 0.83 -8.30
C LEU A 260 11.81 -0.03 -9.46
N LEU A 261 11.77 0.46 -10.71
CA LEU A 261 12.23 -0.26 -11.89
C LEU A 261 13.71 -0.67 -11.81
N ARG A 262 14.58 0.22 -11.30
CA ARG A 262 16.01 -0.10 -11.07
C ARG A 262 16.17 -1.23 -10.06
N PHE A 263 15.38 -1.20 -8.98
CA PHE A 263 15.43 -2.26 -7.97
C PHE A 263 14.93 -3.58 -8.54
N LEU A 264 13.78 -3.61 -9.20
CA LEU A 264 13.22 -4.83 -9.79
C LEU A 264 14.18 -5.46 -10.79
N ALA A 265 14.80 -4.66 -11.66
CA ALA A 265 15.81 -5.12 -12.61
C ALA A 265 17.09 -5.67 -11.94
N SER A 266 17.42 -5.22 -10.73
CA SER A 266 18.58 -5.72 -9.97
C SER A 266 18.34 -7.08 -9.29
N VAL A 267 17.09 -7.49 -9.15
CA VAL A 267 16.72 -8.78 -8.56
C VAL A 267 16.71 -9.83 -9.66
N ARG A 268 17.81 -10.62 -9.74
CA ARG A 268 17.95 -11.68 -10.75
C ARG A 268 16.85 -12.73 -10.61
N ALA A 269 16.32 -13.18 -11.73
CA ALA A 269 15.54 -14.42 -11.79
C ALA A 269 16.46 -15.58 -11.35
N LYS A 270 16.13 -16.23 -10.24
CA LYS A 270 16.71 -17.50 -9.84
C LYS A 270 15.71 -18.61 -10.10
#